data_bd26c094fb8b8af691a35215d480403f
#
_entry.id   bd26c094fb8b8af691a35215d480403f
#
_cell.length_a   1.000
_cell.length_b   1.000
_cell.length_c   1.000
_cell.angle_alpha   90.00
_cell.angle_beta   90.00
_cell.angle_gamma   90.00
#
_symmetry.space_group_name_H-M   'P 1'
#
loop_
_entity.id
_entity.type
_entity.pdbx_description
1 polymer ?
#
loop_
_entity_poly.entity_id
_entity_poly.type
_entity_poly.pdbx_seq_one_letter_code
_entity_poly.pdbx_strand_id
1 'polypeptide(L)'
;MGIEAISTLQKEVEELKKQLDSTKTEAEKKVEELKKEFEDKWSNRKTQFETKAYDDKEVEKAREKAVDLHIKSKLLGRPVETFEEFKEIAPIVEKAIKPADIASWLAEEFSNRVLEELELDLKVEGLFQRFRMPDNRSTFSIPAKTDKAKAYLIAPGDNAIESAINGAKVSFATSRFKTLLAVTDQADKEMVTAITQLVRQELVKSLARATEDALVMGDTGISDVNDVKKAFDGLLKYAKSAGNKVDAGGNTVTASLIAQARRLLGVYGINLSDLAIVAPVNVAYQMLELPEVLTIDKYGAKATIITGEIGKLFGMPIVVTEYIPDNLDANGDVDETNGDKTAVLLVNKAYFGVADRGNIGIETERKAVSSTTLYVGYRDIDFKKLSVTSTPVSVIVNVASN
;
A
#
# COMPACT_ATOMS: atom_id res chain seq x y z
N MET A 1 -49.50 -80.95 -31.70
CA MET A 1 -48.40 -79.98 -31.91
C MET A 1 -48.54 -78.65 -31.15
N GLY A 2 -49.71 -78.21 -30.70
CA GLY A 2 -49.86 -76.94 -29.99
C GLY A 2 -49.66 -77.00 -28.46
N ILE A 3 -49.89 -78.10 -27.83
CA ILE A 3 -49.87 -78.26 -26.34
C ILE A 3 -48.42 -78.46 -25.84
N GLU A 4 -47.60 -79.18 -26.57
CA GLU A 4 -46.17 -79.34 -26.22
C GLU A 4 -45.33 -78.08 -26.36
N ALA A 5 -45.67 -77.25 -27.36
CA ALA A 5 -45.00 -75.96 -27.54
C ALA A 5 -45.35 -74.98 -26.42
N ILE A 6 -46.55 -75.04 -25.86
CA ILE A 6 -46.96 -74.18 -24.73
C ILE A 6 -46.26 -74.66 -23.43
N SER A 7 -46.09 -75.96 -23.23
CA SER A 7 -45.37 -76.52 -22.06
C SER A 7 -43.86 -76.17 -22.07
N THR A 8 -43.22 -76.15 -23.25
CA THR A 8 -41.82 -75.74 -23.37
C THR A 8 -41.64 -74.25 -23.14
N LEU A 9 -42.53 -73.45 -23.67
CA LEU A 9 -42.53 -72.00 -23.43
C LEU A 9 -42.79 -71.64 -21.94
N GLN A 10 -43.66 -72.42 -21.28
CA GLN A 10 -43.87 -72.21 -19.84
C GLN A 10 -42.65 -72.60 -19.00
N LYS A 11 -41.88 -73.62 -19.37
CA LYS A 11 -40.61 -73.94 -18.70
C LYS A 11 -39.51 -72.89 -18.98
N GLU A 12 -39.41 -72.38 -20.17
CA GLU A 12 -38.47 -71.31 -20.50
C GLU A 12 -38.80 -70.01 -19.76
N VAL A 13 -40.05 -69.63 -19.63
CA VAL A 13 -40.51 -68.48 -18.85
C VAL A 13 -40.20 -68.67 -17.37
N GLU A 14 -40.30 -69.84 -16.81
CA GLU A 14 -40.00 -70.16 -15.43
C GLU A 14 -38.50 -70.15 -15.16
N GLU A 15 -37.70 -70.61 -16.12
CA GLU A 15 -36.23 -70.55 -16.08
C GLU A 15 -35.71 -69.16 -16.22
N LEU A 16 -36.25 -68.31 -17.10
CA LEU A 16 -35.98 -66.92 -17.25
C LEU A 16 -36.39 -66.14 -16.00
N LYS A 17 -37.47 -66.42 -15.34
CA LYS A 17 -37.85 -65.81 -14.07
C LYS A 17 -36.86 -66.16 -12.96
N LYS A 18 -36.39 -67.41 -12.88
CA LYS A 18 -35.33 -67.78 -11.90
C LYS A 18 -33.99 -67.09 -12.18
N GLN A 19 -33.62 -66.90 -13.45
CA GLN A 19 -32.44 -66.18 -13.83
C GLN A 19 -32.58 -64.66 -13.54
N LEU A 20 -33.74 -64.08 -13.73
CA LEU A 20 -34.07 -62.74 -13.41
C LEU A 20 -34.01 -62.49 -11.89
N ASP A 21 -34.53 -63.35 -11.07
CA ASP A 21 -34.52 -63.29 -9.61
C ASP A 21 -33.09 -63.47 -9.06
N SER A 22 -32.27 -64.36 -9.67
CA SER A 22 -30.87 -64.51 -9.29
C SER A 22 -30.03 -63.29 -9.67
N THR A 23 -30.25 -62.75 -10.87
CA THR A 23 -29.57 -61.50 -11.28
C THR A 23 -30.01 -60.28 -10.48
N LYS A 24 -31.28 -60.22 -10.07
CA LYS A 24 -31.74 -59.16 -9.14
C LYS A 24 -31.07 -59.25 -7.77
N THR A 25 -31.01 -60.45 -7.19
CA THR A 25 -30.34 -60.63 -5.88
C THR A 25 -28.85 -60.42 -5.94
N GLU A 26 -28.18 -60.72 -7.05
CA GLU A 26 -26.77 -60.38 -7.26
C GLU A 26 -26.56 -58.88 -7.46
N ALA A 27 -27.44 -58.19 -8.19
CA ALA A 27 -27.41 -56.76 -8.37
C ALA A 27 -27.68 -56.00 -7.06
N GLU A 28 -28.63 -56.45 -6.25
CA GLU A 28 -28.92 -55.89 -4.93
C GLU A 28 -27.71 -56.03 -3.96
N LYS A 29 -27.05 -57.21 -3.97
CA LYS A 29 -25.83 -57.44 -3.18
C LYS A 29 -24.69 -56.50 -3.64
N LYS A 30 -24.47 -56.36 -4.95
CA LYS A 30 -23.48 -55.44 -5.49
C LYS A 30 -23.76 -53.97 -5.16
N VAL A 31 -25.05 -53.57 -5.17
CA VAL A 31 -25.45 -52.22 -4.78
C VAL A 31 -25.20 -51.98 -3.28
N GLU A 32 -25.41 -52.99 -2.45
CA GLU A 32 -25.19 -52.91 -1.01
C GLU A 32 -23.69 -52.90 -0.66
N GLU A 33 -22.88 -53.68 -1.39
CA GLU A 33 -21.41 -53.63 -1.29
C GLU A 33 -20.86 -52.26 -1.75
N LEU A 34 -21.35 -51.71 -2.87
CA LEU A 34 -20.98 -50.39 -3.35
C LEU A 34 -21.42 -49.29 -2.40
N LYS A 35 -22.60 -49.41 -1.77
CA LYS A 35 -23.01 -48.46 -0.72
C LYS A 35 -22.10 -48.51 0.49
N LYS A 36 -21.71 -49.68 0.97
CA LYS A 36 -20.74 -49.82 2.06
C LYS A 36 -19.36 -49.27 1.71
N GLU A 37 -18.85 -49.57 0.52
CA GLU A 37 -17.58 -48.98 0.05
C GLU A 37 -17.66 -47.45 -0.07
N PHE A 38 -18.81 -46.92 -0.49
CA PHE A 38 -19.03 -45.50 -0.59
C PHE A 38 -19.14 -44.84 0.79
N GLU A 39 -19.84 -45.46 1.73
CA GLU A 39 -19.93 -45.00 3.12
C GLU A 39 -18.58 -45.08 3.83
N ASP A 40 -17.79 -46.12 3.62
CA ASP A 40 -16.45 -46.26 4.17
C ASP A 40 -15.47 -45.21 3.55
N LYS A 41 -15.55 -44.99 2.24
CA LYS A 41 -14.77 -43.96 1.56
C LYS A 41 -15.23 -42.56 1.96
N TRP A 42 -16.52 -42.35 2.23
CA TRP A 42 -17.07 -41.07 2.69
C TRP A 42 -16.76 -40.82 4.15
N SER A 43 -16.84 -41.82 5.03
CA SER A 43 -16.44 -41.68 6.43
C SER A 43 -14.92 -41.45 6.58
N ASN A 44 -14.10 -42.15 5.78
CA ASN A 44 -12.66 -41.92 5.72
C ASN A 44 -12.31 -40.54 5.14
N ARG A 45 -13.09 -40.00 4.18
CA ARG A 45 -12.97 -38.60 3.75
C ARG A 45 -13.43 -37.63 4.84
N LYS A 46 -14.54 -37.95 5.52
CA LYS A 46 -15.04 -37.09 6.61
C LYS A 46 -14.06 -37.03 7.78
N THR A 47 -13.42 -38.15 8.14
CA THR A 47 -12.34 -38.18 9.14
C THR A 47 -11.06 -37.47 8.68
N GLN A 48 -10.80 -37.40 7.37
CA GLN A 48 -9.71 -36.53 6.85
C GLN A 48 -10.10 -35.04 6.84
N PHE A 49 -11.40 -34.69 6.77
CA PHE A 49 -11.88 -33.30 6.85
C PHE A 49 -12.20 -32.86 8.29
N GLU A 50 -12.39 -33.75 9.24
CA GLU A 50 -12.56 -33.47 10.68
C GLU A 50 -11.23 -33.39 11.45
N THR A 51 -10.07 -33.33 10.77
CA THR A 51 -8.82 -32.98 11.43
C THR A 51 -8.88 -31.51 11.82
N LYS A 52 -9.12 -31.27 13.14
CA LYS A 52 -8.95 -30.01 13.88
C LYS A 52 -9.01 -28.79 12.96
N ALA A 53 -10.16 -28.17 12.85
CA ALA A 53 -10.22 -26.78 12.47
C ALA A 53 -9.41 -26.03 13.53
N TYR A 54 -8.21 -25.59 13.19
CA TYR A 54 -7.46 -24.68 14.04
C TYR A 54 -8.26 -23.38 14.14
N ASP A 55 -8.36 -22.85 15.34
CA ASP A 55 -8.98 -21.55 15.56
C ASP A 55 -8.25 -20.51 14.69
N ASP A 56 -8.98 -19.58 14.08
CA ASP A 56 -8.40 -18.52 13.21
C ASP A 56 -7.26 -17.80 13.91
N LYS A 57 -7.33 -17.66 15.23
CA LYS A 57 -6.25 -17.09 16.06
C LYS A 57 -5.00 -17.97 16.15
N GLU A 58 -5.14 -19.29 16.10
CA GLU A 58 -4.00 -20.22 16.08
C GLU A 58 -3.31 -20.21 14.72
N VAL A 59 -4.08 -20.10 13.65
CA VAL A 59 -3.58 -19.98 12.27
C VAL A 59 -2.83 -18.64 12.12
N GLU A 60 -3.36 -17.55 12.65
CA GLU A 60 -2.74 -16.23 12.60
C GLU A 60 -1.40 -16.20 13.38
N LYS A 61 -1.38 -16.74 14.59
CA LYS A 61 -0.13 -16.90 15.37
C LYS A 61 0.90 -17.81 14.69
N ALA A 62 0.45 -18.88 14.03
CA ALA A 62 1.35 -19.74 13.28
C ALA A 62 1.94 -19.05 12.06
N ARG A 63 1.15 -18.20 11.39
CA ARG A 63 1.62 -17.34 10.29
C ARG A 63 2.65 -16.32 10.78
N GLU A 64 2.41 -15.66 11.91
CA GLU A 64 3.39 -14.74 12.52
C GLU A 64 4.72 -15.41 12.80
N LYS A 65 4.68 -16.56 13.48
CA LYS A 65 5.89 -17.35 13.76
C LYS A 65 6.60 -17.82 12.48
N ALA A 66 5.84 -18.20 11.44
CA ALA A 66 6.42 -18.63 10.17
C ALA A 66 7.16 -17.48 9.45
N VAL A 67 6.61 -16.26 9.51
CA VAL A 67 7.27 -15.06 8.97
C VAL A 67 8.55 -14.75 9.74
N ASP A 68 8.50 -14.79 11.07
CA ASP A 68 9.70 -14.57 11.92
C ASP A 68 10.79 -15.62 11.64
N LEU A 69 10.40 -16.89 11.44
CA LEU A 69 11.32 -17.95 11.07
C LEU A 69 11.89 -17.80 9.67
N HIS A 70 11.10 -17.25 8.71
CA HIS A 70 11.61 -16.91 7.39
C HIS A 70 12.67 -15.81 7.47
N ILE A 71 12.43 -14.81 8.30
CA ILE A 71 13.41 -13.75 8.58
C ILE A 71 14.67 -14.36 9.19
N LYS A 72 14.56 -15.23 10.22
CA LYS A 72 15.69 -15.96 10.82
C LYS A 72 16.44 -16.81 9.77
N SER A 73 15.72 -17.48 8.87
CA SER A 73 16.29 -18.27 7.79
C SER A 73 17.17 -17.43 6.85
N LYS A 74 16.65 -16.28 6.44
CA LYS A 74 17.41 -15.31 5.62
C LYS A 74 18.63 -14.77 6.36
N LEU A 75 18.49 -14.45 7.65
CA LEU A 75 19.54 -13.98 8.54
C LEU A 75 20.67 -14.98 8.68
N LEU A 76 20.34 -16.23 8.96
CA LEU A 76 21.32 -17.29 9.30
C LEU A 76 21.80 -18.06 8.06
N GLY A 77 21.24 -17.78 6.88
CA GLY A 77 21.53 -18.50 5.64
C GLY A 77 21.18 -19.99 5.72
N ARG A 78 20.22 -20.36 6.58
CA ARG A 78 19.77 -21.75 6.77
C ARG A 78 18.34 -21.90 6.28
N PRO A 79 17.96 -23.03 5.66
CA PRO A 79 16.58 -23.28 5.27
C PRO A 79 15.63 -23.23 6.48
N VAL A 80 14.42 -22.70 6.29
CA VAL A 80 13.40 -22.56 7.36
C VAL A 80 13.08 -23.90 8.03
N GLU A 81 13.14 -24.99 7.29
CA GLU A 81 12.87 -26.37 7.72
C GLU A 81 13.86 -26.89 8.79
N THR A 82 15.01 -26.26 8.93
CA THR A 82 16.05 -26.67 9.91
C THR A 82 15.77 -26.17 11.32
N PHE A 83 14.83 -25.27 11.51
CA PHE A 83 14.47 -24.72 12.82
C PHE A 83 13.47 -25.64 13.55
N GLU A 84 13.75 -25.95 14.82
CA GLU A 84 12.82 -26.77 15.63
C GLU A 84 11.46 -26.12 15.80
N GLU A 85 11.42 -24.78 15.91
CA GLU A 85 10.21 -23.98 16.01
C GLU A 85 9.32 -24.10 14.74
N PHE A 86 9.93 -24.35 13.57
CA PHE A 86 9.17 -24.60 12.32
C PHE A 86 8.45 -25.94 12.35
N LYS A 87 9.06 -26.98 12.97
CA LYS A 87 8.43 -28.30 13.09
C LYS A 87 7.14 -28.27 13.90
N GLU A 88 7.01 -27.34 14.84
CA GLU A 88 5.79 -27.16 15.64
C GLU A 88 4.66 -26.52 14.84
N ILE A 89 4.99 -25.57 13.97
CA ILE A 89 3.99 -24.82 13.19
C ILE A 89 3.77 -25.39 11.79
N ALA A 90 4.68 -26.22 11.28
CA ALA A 90 4.58 -26.86 9.96
C ALA A 90 3.23 -27.53 9.69
N PRO A 91 2.65 -28.34 10.60
CA PRO A 91 1.37 -29.00 10.35
C PRO A 91 0.19 -28.02 10.25
N ILE A 92 0.30 -26.82 10.84
CA ILE A 92 -0.72 -25.78 10.76
C ILE A 92 -0.57 -25.02 9.43
N VAL A 93 0.66 -24.69 9.06
CA VAL A 93 1.01 -23.94 7.85
C VAL A 93 0.78 -24.80 6.59
N GLU A 94 1.20 -26.08 6.59
CA GLU A 94 1.03 -27.00 5.46
C GLU A 94 -0.45 -27.31 5.15
N LYS A 95 -1.32 -27.26 6.15
CA LYS A 95 -2.77 -27.42 5.93
C LYS A 95 -3.43 -26.19 5.34
N ALA A 96 -2.91 -25.00 5.66
CA ALA A 96 -3.42 -23.74 5.16
C ALA A 96 -2.88 -23.39 3.76
N ILE A 97 -1.71 -23.95 3.38
CA ILE A 97 -0.98 -23.58 2.16
C ILE A 97 -0.39 -24.86 1.53
N LYS A 98 -0.40 -24.94 0.19
CA LYS A 98 0.20 -26.08 -0.53
C LYS A 98 1.71 -26.14 -0.31
N PRO A 99 2.31 -27.32 -0.01
CA PRO A 99 3.73 -27.43 0.36
C PRO A 99 4.73 -26.87 -0.65
N ALA A 100 4.40 -26.86 -1.95
CA ALA A 100 5.26 -26.39 -3.01
C ALA A 100 5.47 -24.86 -3.02
N ASP A 101 4.58 -24.09 -2.35
CA ASP A 101 4.52 -22.64 -2.43
C ASP A 101 4.87 -21.93 -1.11
N ILE A 102 5.25 -22.68 -0.06
CA ILE A 102 5.49 -22.10 1.29
C ILE A 102 6.56 -21.01 1.26
N ALA A 103 7.66 -21.19 0.54
CA ALA A 103 8.75 -20.23 0.51
C ALA A 103 8.35 -18.94 -0.24
N SER A 104 7.61 -19.06 -1.34
CA SER A 104 7.09 -17.90 -2.09
C SER A 104 6.01 -17.18 -1.31
N TRP A 105 5.12 -17.92 -0.65
CA TRP A 105 4.09 -17.35 0.22
C TRP A 105 4.69 -16.60 1.41
N LEU A 106 5.69 -17.16 2.09
CA LEU A 106 6.38 -16.49 3.20
C LEU A 106 7.06 -15.18 2.77
N ALA A 107 7.64 -15.17 1.57
CA ALA A 107 8.24 -13.96 1.03
C ALA A 107 7.18 -12.90 0.68
N GLU A 108 6.03 -13.32 0.15
CA GLU A 108 4.92 -12.44 -0.18
C GLU A 108 4.26 -11.87 1.10
N GLU A 109 3.99 -12.72 2.10
CA GLU A 109 3.43 -12.30 3.39
C GLU A 109 4.36 -11.33 4.13
N PHE A 110 5.68 -11.59 4.10
CA PHE A 110 6.66 -10.68 4.65
C PHE A 110 6.64 -9.32 3.94
N SER A 111 6.61 -9.32 2.60
CA SER A 111 6.52 -8.08 1.82
C SER A 111 5.25 -7.30 2.15
N ASN A 112 4.12 -7.98 2.27
CA ASN A 112 2.84 -7.35 2.60
C ASN A 112 2.84 -6.71 4.00
N ARG A 113 3.43 -7.36 5.02
CA ARG A 113 3.57 -6.80 6.36
C ARG A 113 4.49 -5.60 6.41
N VAL A 114 5.60 -5.65 5.68
CA VAL A 114 6.52 -4.49 5.58
C VAL A 114 5.83 -3.32 4.89
N LEU A 115 5.01 -3.58 3.87
CA LEU A 115 4.19 -2.55 3.23
C LEU A 115 3.15 -1.96 4.19
N GLU A 116 2.46 -2.79 4.97
CA GLU A 116 1.48 -2.33 5.95
C GLU A 116 2.13 -1.46 7.04
N GLU A 117 3.27 -1.87 7.60
CA GLU A 117 4.03 -1.05 8.56
C GLU A 117 4.49 0.28 7.92
N LEU A 118 4.95 0.25 6.66
CA LEU A 118 5.32 1.46 5.93
C LEU A 118 4.12 2.41 5.75
N GLU A 119 2.96 1.88 5.36
CA GLU A 119 1.75 2.68 5.14
C GLU A 119 1.28 3.39 6.40
N LEU A 120 1.46 2.79 7.57
CA LEU A 120 1.14 3.42 8.84
C LEU A 120 2.05 4.61 9.17
N ASP A 121 3.31 4.58 8.71
CA ASP A 121 4.27 5.67 8.92
C ASP A 121 4.16 6.79 7.87
N LEU A 122 3.48 6.54 6.75
CA LEU A 122 3.31 7.50 5.65
C LEU A 122 2.07 8.38 5.87
N LYS A 123 2.29 9.64 6.24
CA LYS A 123 1.21 10.62 6.50
C LYS A 123 0.85 11.43 5.26
N VAL A 124 1.85 11.99 4.59
CA VAL A 124 1.65 12.85 3.41
C VAL A 124 1.40 12.00 2.17
N GLU A 125 2.13 10.91 1.98
CA GLU A 125 1.88 9.98 0.87
C GLU A 125 0.45 9.42 0.89
N GLY A 126 -0.09 9.12 2.08
CA GLY A 126 -1.45 8.63 2.26
C GLY A 126 -2.56 9.56 1.74
N LEU A 127 -2.25 10.84 1.49
CA LEU A 127 -3.17 11.79 0.88
C LEU A 127 -3.40 11.56 -0.61
N PHE A 128 -2.45 10.93 -1.32
CA PHE A 128 -2.42 10.88 -2.77
C PHE A 128 -2.91 9.56 -3.34
N GLN A 129 -3.27 9.58 -4.62
CA GLN A 129 -3.65 8.38 -5.33
C GLN A 129 -2.42 7.52 -5.61
N ARG A 130 -2.50 6.22 -5.30
CA ARG A 130 -1.44 5.27 -5.58
C ARG A 130 -1.69 4.52 -6.88
N PHE A 131 -0.63 4.38 -7.68
CA PHE A 131 -0.62 3.63 -8.94
C PHE A 131 0.43 2.54 -8.86
N ARG A 132 0.02 1.30 -9.02
CA ARG A 132 0.97 0.19 -9.07
C ARG A 132 1.60 0.12 -10.46
N MET A 133 2.92 0.21 -10.51
CA MET A 133 3.67 0.02 -11.75
C MET A 133 3.91 -1.47 -12.01
N PRO A 134 3.81 -1.92 -13.29
CA PRO A 134 4.21 -3.27 -13.67
C PRO A 134 5.73 -3.47 -13.49
N ASP A 135 6.13 -4.63 -12.98
CA ASP A 135 7.53 -4.95 -12.64
C ASP A 135 8.47 -4.96 -13.88
N ASN A 136 7.94 -5.27 -15.05
CA ASN A 136 8.71 -5.40 -16.30
C ASN A 136 8.84 -4.08 -17.08
N ARG A 137 8.42 -2.93 -16.55
CA ARG A 137 8.51 -1.64 -17.26
C ARG A 137 9.24 -0.61 -16.41
N SER A 138 10.15 0.12 -17.03
CA SER A 138 10.85 1.24 -16.40
C SER A 138 9.99 2.50 -16.32
N THR A 139 8.97 2.62 -17.19
CA THR A 139 8.09 3.78 -17.23
C THR A 139 6.63 3.33 -17.35
N PHE A 140 5.77 4.08 -16.68
CA PHE A 140 4.31 3.92 -16.72
C PHE A 140 3.68 5.26 -17.08
N SER A 141 2.73 5.28 -18.01
CA SER A 141 2.11 6.53 -18.47
C SER A 141 0.60 6.49 -18.27
N ILE A 142 0.06 7.54 -17.69
CA ILE A 142 -1.37 7.75 -17.51
C ILE A 142 -1.82 8.81 -18.52
N PRO A 143 -2.91 8.58 -19.27
CA PRO A 143 -3.48 9.60 -20.14
C PRO A 143 -4.08 10.73 -19.29
N ALA A 144 -3.71 11.96 -19.61
CA ALA A 144 -4.26 13.17 -19.01
C ALA A 144 -4.95 14.01 -20.07
N LYS A 145 -6.06 14.66 -19.70
CA LYS A 145 -6.78 15.56 -20.60
C LYS A 145 -6.19 16.97 -20.48
N THR A 146 -5.82 17.57 -21.60
CA THR A 146 -5.38 18.98 -21.68
C THR A 146 -6.56 19.91 -21.83
N ASP A 147 -7.55 19.52 -22.63
CA ASP A 147 -8.71 20.33 -22.95
C ASP A 147 -10.02 19.62 -22.59
N LYS A 148 -11.03 20.41 -22.27
CA LYS A 148 -12.39 19.92 -22.05
C LYS A 148 -13.18 20.05 -23.32
N ALA A 149 -13.99 19.03 -23.64
CA ALA A 149 -14.96 19.15 -24.73
C ALA A 149 -15.91 20.33 -24.45
N LYS A 150 -16.17 21.12 -25.48
CA LYS A 150 -17.09 22.27 -25.42
C LYS A 150 -18.44 21.89 -26.03
N ALA A 151 -19.51 22.25 -25.35
CA ALA A 151 -20.83 22.17 -25.89
C ALA A 151 -21.17 23.51 -26.59
N TYR A 152 -21.81 23.44 -27.75
CA TYR A 152 -22.19 24.61 -28.52
C TYR A 152 -23.73 24.65 -28.65
N LEU A 153 -24.27 25.85 -28.60
CA LEU A 153 -25.65 26.07 -28.92
C LEU A 153 -25.77 26.10 -30.46
N ILE A 154 -26.62 25.25 -31.02
CA ILE A 154 -26.80 25.08 -32.45
C ILE A 154 -28.24 25.41 -32.79
N ALA A 155 -28.45 26.20 -33.87
CA ALA A 155 -29.79 26.54 -34.38
C ALA A 155 -30.45 25.29 -35.00
N PRO A 156 -31.79 25.21 -35.02
CA PRO A 156 -32.49 24.11 -35.68
C PRO A 156 -32.12 24.02 -37.17
N GLY A 157 -31.56 22.86 -37.56
CA GLY A 157 -31.14 22.60 -38.95
C GLY A 157 -29.66 22.80 -39.24
N ASP A 158 -28.88 23.33 -38.28
CA ASP A 158 -27.44 23.48 -38.44
C ASP A 158 -26.64 22.21 -37.99
N ASN A 159 -25.45 22.05 -38.56
CA ASN A 159 -24.57 20.93 -38.23
C ASN A 159 -23.90 21.13 -36.86
N ALA A 160 -23.73 20.03 -36.15
CA ALA A 160 -22.99 20.02 -34.87
C ALA A 160 -21.53 20.43 -35.07
N ILE A 161 -21.03 21.28 -34.19
CA ILE A 161 -19.63 21.74 -34.18
C ILE A 161 -18.78 20.69 -33.44
N GLU A 162 -17.76 20.16 -34.09
CA GLU A 162 -16.83 19.20 -33.45
C GLU A 162 -16.02 19.87 -32.36
N SER A 163 -15.93 19.19 -31.21
CA SER A 163 -15.06 19.58 -30.11
C SER A 163 -13.94 18.57 -29.99
N ALA A 164 -12.72 18.99 -30.25
CA ALA A 164 -11.54 18.14 -30.04
C ALA A 164 -11.15 18.01 -28.55
N ILE A 165 -10.81 16.81 -28.16
CA ILE A 165 -10.20 16.53 -26.83
C ILE A 165 -8.72 16.26 -27.08
N ASN A 166 -7.87 17.19 -26.67
CA ASN A 166 -6.44 16.99 -26.73
C ASN A 166 -6.00 16.19 -25.48
N GLY A 167 -5.18 15.16 -25.70
CA GLY A 167 -4.63 14.32 -24.65
C GLY A 167 -3.15 14.58 -24.45
N ALA A 168 -2.72 14.60 -23.19
CA ALA A 168 -1.31 14.52 -22.81
C ALA A 168 -1.08 13.23 -22.03
N LYS A 169 0.17 12.88 -21.81
CA LYS A 169 0.56 11.73 -21.00
C LYS A 169 1.36 12.22 -19.80
N VAL A 170 1.01 11.78 -18.61
CA VAL A 170 1.85 11.89 -17.43
C VAL A 170 2.62 10.59 -17.30
N SER A 171 3.95 10.66 -17.43
CA SER A 171 4.82 9.48 -17.38
C SER A 171 5.55 9.43 -16.05
N PHE A 172 5.45 8.30 -15.37
CA PHE A 172 6.15 7.98 -14.16
C PHE A 172 7.41 7.15 -14.48
N ALA A 173 8.53 7.50 -13.84
CA ALA A 173 9.79 6.78 -13.94
C ALA A 173 10.35 6.61 -12.53
N THR A 174 10.28 5.40 -11.98
CA THR A 174 10.63 5.15 -10.57
C THR A 174 12.10 5.41 -10.28
N SER A 175 12.34 6.10 -9.17
CA SER A 175 13.62 6.23 -8.50
C SER A 175 13.70 5.21 -7.37
N ARG A 176 14.88 4.65 -7.13
CA ARG A 176 15.11 3.63 -6.11
C ARG A 176 15.70 4.23 -4.85
N PHE A 177 14.95 4.20 -3.77
CA PHE A 177 15.47 4.43 -2.43
C PHE A 177 16.10 3.17 -1.89
N LYS A 178 17.27 3.29 -1.27
CA LYS A 178 17.97 2.18 -0.61
C LYS A 178 18.41 2.61 0.78
N THR A 179 18.22 1.71 1.73
CA THR A 179 18.78 1.85 3.07
C THR A 179 19.65 0.64 3.39
N LEU A 180 20.75 0.87 4.08
CA LEU A 180 21.71 -0.15 4.46
C LEU A 180 21.90 -0.13 5.97
N LEU A 181 21.67 -1.26 6.62
CA LEU A 181 21.99 -1.49 8.02
C LEU A 181 23.05 -2.59 8.14
N ALA A 182 24.08 -2.33 8.93
CA ALA A 182 25.14 -3.29 9.22
C ALA A 182 25.02 -3.79 10.67
N VAL A 183 24.91 -5.10 10.86
CA VAL A 183 24.85 -5.76 12.18
C VAL A 183 26.07 -6.65 12.33
N THR A 184 26.75 -6.58 13.49
CA THR A 184 27.90 -7.41 13.78
C THR A 184 27.48 -8.82 14.23
N ASP A 185 28.26 -9.84 13.86
CA ASP A 185 28.01 -11.23 14.27
C ASP A 185 27.94 -11.42 15.82
N GLN A 186 28.56 -10.54 16.57
CA GLN A 186 28.54 -10.59 18.02
C GLN A 186 27.19 -10.13 18.59
N ALA A 187 26.65 -9.04 18.05
CA ALA A 187 25.31 -8.56 18.40
C ALA A 187 24.23 -9.59 18.02
N ASP A 188 24.40 -10.26 16.89
CA ASP A 188 23.48 -11.28 16.37
C ASP A 188 23.41 -12.53 17.29
N LYS A 189 24.52 -12.91 17.91
CA LYS A 189 24.57 -14.07 18.84
C LYS A 189 23.89 -13.79 20.17
N GLU A 190 23.96 -12.55 20.65
CA GLU A 190 23.46 -12.19 21.97
C GLU A 190 21.95 -11.86 21.98
N MET A 191 21.38 -11.40 20.83
CA MET A 191 20.03 -10.84 20.79
C MET A 191 19.24 -11.20 19.51
N VAL A 192 19.42 -12.40 18.93
CA VAL A 192 18.91 -12.76 17.58
C VAL A 192 17.44 -12.36 17.28
N THR A 193 16.54 -12.59 18.22
CA THR A 193 15.10 -12.30 17.97
C THR A 193 14.77 -10.79 18.04
N ALA A 194 15.38 -10.09 19.00
CA ALA A 194 15.16 -8.65 19.18
C ALA A 194 15.79 -7.81 18.05
N ILE A 195 16.97 -8.21 17.57
CA ILE A 195 17.68 -7.51 16.48
C ILE A 195 16.90 -7.61 15.17
N THR A 196 16.31 -8.76 14.86
CA THR A 196 15.54 -8.95 13.62
C THR A 196 14.37 -7.99 13.53
N GLN A 197 13.60 -7.86 14.61
CA GLN A 197 12.47 -6.92 14.66
C GLN A 197 12.95 -5.46 14.57
N LEU A 198 14.01 -5.12 15.28
CA LEU A 198 14.58 -3.78 15.25
C LEU A 198 15.07 -3.40 13.84
N VAL A 199 15.81 -4.31 13.18
CA VAL A 199 16.30 -4.11 11.81
C VAL A 199 15.13 -3.89 10.84
N ARG A 200 14.08 -4.74 10.93
CA ARG A 200 12.90 -4.59 10.09
C ARG A 200 12.24 -3.23 10.29
N GLN A 201 11.94 -2.85 11.52
CA GLN A 201 11.31 -1.57 11.86
C GLN A 201 12.14 -0.38 11.39
N GLU A 202 13.46 -0.42 11.57
CA GLU A 202 14.31 0.69 11.17
C GLU A 202 14.45 0.78 9.64
N LEU A 203 14.47 -0.35 8.91
CA LEU A 203 14.42 -0.36 7.45
C LEU A 203 13.12 0.29 6.93
N VAL A 204 11.98 -0.09 7.50
CA VAL A 204 10.67 0.48 7.14
C VAL A 204 10.63 1.97 7.42
N LYS A 205 11.01 2.38 8.63
CA LYS A 205 11.02 3.79 9.04
C LYS A 205 11.97 4.64 8.21
N SER A 206 13.14 4.13 7.86
CA SER A 206 14.09 4.87 7.03
C SER A 206 13.57 5.08 5.60
N LEU A 207 12.90 4.08 5.01
CA LEU A 207 12.26 4.21 3.70
C LEU A 207 11.05 5.15 3.75
N ALA A 208 10.26 5.13 4.83
CA ALA A 208 9.15 6.05 5.05
C ALA A 208 9.65 7.49 5.13
N ARG A 209 10.65 7.75 5.98
CA ARG A 209 11.28 9.08 6.13
C ARG A 209 11.81 9.61 4.80
N ALA A 210 12.56 8.80 4.05
CA ALA A 210 13.08 9.17 2.75
C ALA A 210 11.97 9.52 1.74
N THR A 211 10.87 8.77 1.77
CA THR A 211 9.72 9.01 0.90
C THR A 211 9.01 10.32 1.25
N GLU A 212 8.68 10.52 2.52
CA GLU A 212 8.00 11.73 3.00
C GLU A 212 8.85 13.00 2.75
N ASP A 213 10.15 12.94 3.01
CA ASP A 213 11.07 14.05 2.76
C ASP A 213 11.12 14.41 1.26
N ALA A 214 11.26 13.41 0.38
CA ALA A 214 11.24 13.63 -1.05
C ALA A 214 9.88 14.15 -1.56
N LEU A 215 8.74 13.68 -1.02
CA LEU A 215 7.41 14.16 -1.39
C LEU A 215 7.20 15.64 -1.06
N VAL A 216 7.71 16.08 0.07
CA VAL A 216 7.55 17.47 0.54
C VAL A 216 8.58 18.39 -0.07
N MET A 217 9.88 18.05 0.05
CA MET A 217 11.03 18.91 -0.26
C MET A 217 11.77 18.51 -1.54
N GLY A 218 11.31 17.51 -2.28
CA GLY A 218 12.02 17.00 -3.47
C GLY A 218 12.30 18.09 -4.49
N ASP A 219 13.51 18.05 -5.06
CA ASP A 219 13.97 18.91 -6.14
C ASP A 219 14.98 18.16 -7.01
N THR A 220 14.61 17.86 -8.23
CA THR A 220 15.48 17.18 -9.21
C THR A 220 16.71 18.00 -9.60
N GLY A 221 16.73 19.29 -9.26
CA GLY A 221 17.87 20.20 -9.47
C GLY A 221 19.00 20.09 -8.42
N ILE A 222 18.81 19.33 -7.34
CA ILE A 222 19.83 19.10 -6.30
C ILE A 222 21.08 18.46 -6.92
N SER A 223 22.26 18.97 -6.58
CA SER A 223 23.53 18.50 -7.14
C SER A 223 23.98 17.16 -6.57
N ASP A 224 23.73 16.90 -5.27
CA ASP A 224 24.07 15.64 -4.63
C ASP A 224 23.22 14.51 -5.19
N VAL A 225 23.87 13.51 -5.77
CA VAL A 225 23.21 12.33 -6.36
C VAL A 225 22.71 11.33 -5.34
N ASN A 226 23.18 11.41 -4.10
CA ASN A 226 22.79 10.52 -3.01
C ASN A 226 21.68 11.13 -2.14
N ASP A 227 21.33 12.40 -2.35
CA ASP A 227 20.22 13.01 -1.63
C ASP A 227 18.88 12.43 -2.11
N VAL A 228 18.08 11.94 -1.18
CA VAL A 228 16.75 11.36 -1.47
C VAL A 228 15.82 12.40 -2.11
N LYS A 229 16.00 13.69 -1.82
CA LYS A 229 15.21 14.79 -2.40
C LYS A 229 15.41 14.97 -3.90
N LYS A 230 16.49 14.42 -4.47
CA LYS A 230 16.75 14.47 -5.92
C LYS A 230 15.87 13.51 -6.72
N ALA A 231 15.19 12.57 -6.08
CA ALA A 231 14.47 11.50 -6.77
C ALA A 231 13.38 12.00 -7.72
N PHE A 232 12.62 13.01 -7.30
CA PHE A 232 11.53 13.65 -8.06
C PHE A 232 11.23 15.04 -7.47
N ASP A 233 10.46 15.85 -8.22
CA ASP A 233 10.01 17.14 -7.71
C ASP A 233 8.91 16.96 -6.67
N GLY A 234 9.09 17.55 -5.49
CA GLY A 234 8.15 17.53 -4.38
C GLY A 234 7.12 18.66 -4.42
N LEU A 235 6.24 18.67 -3.44
CA LEU A 235 5.14 19.65 -3.34
C LEU A 235 5.64 21.09 -3.29
N LEU A 236 6.67 21.38 -2.50
CA LEU A 236 7.25 22.71 -2.38
C LEU A 236 7.80 23.20 -3.73
N LYS A 237 8.55 22.36 -4.43
CA LYS A 237 9.09 22.66 -5.76
C LYS A 237 8.00 22.93 -6.78
N TYR A 238 6.95 22.12 -6.81
CA TYR A 238 5.81 22.33 -7.69
C TYR A 238 5.11 23.68 -7.43
N ALA A 239 4.89 24.04 -6.16
CA ALA A 239 4.25 25.31 -5.81
C ALA A 239 5.11 26.52 -6.21
N LYS A 240 6.40 26.47 -5.92
CA LYS A 240 7.37 27.55 -6.24
C LYS A 240 7.51 27.73 -7.75
N SER A 241 7.71 26.65 -8.49
CA SER A 241 7.88 26.68 -9.96
C SER A 241 6.64 27.21 -10.68
N ALA A 242 5.46 27.03 -10.12
CA ALA A 242 4.20 27.55 -10.66
C ALA A 242 3.93 29.01 -10.27
N GLY A 243 4.70 29.61 -9.38
CA GLY A 243 4.43 30.92 -8.82
C GLY A 243 3.23 30.95 -7.84
N ASN A 244 2.75 29.80 -7.38
CA ASN A 244 1.66 29.69 -6.41
C ASN A 244 2.19 29.92 -4.98
N LYS A 245 2.75 31.10 -4.75
CA LYS A 245 3.44 31.47 -3.51
C LYS A 245 2.73 32.65 -2.83
N VAL A 246 2.48 32.56 -1.53
CA VAL A 246 1.99 33.62 -0.67
C VAL A 246 3.09 33.90 0.36
N ASP A 247 3.42 35.17 0.58
CA ASP A 247 4.38 35.57 1.58
C ASP A 247 3.68 35.95 2.89
N ALA A 248 4.05 35.32 3.98
CA ALA A 248 3.54 35.64 5.32
C ALA A 248 4.23 36.84 5.98
N GLY A 249 5.30 37.36 5.36
CA GLY A 249 6.04 38.54 5.85
C GLY A 249 6.74 38.32 7.19
N GLY A 250 7.13 37.09 7.51
CA GLY A 250 7.77 36.72 8.78
C GLY A 250 6.80 36.61 9.96
N ASN A 251 5.48 36.59 9.70
CA ASN A 251 4.45 36.49 10.73
C ASN A 251 3.91 35.08 10.85
N THR A 252 3.09 34.85 11.89
CA THR A 252 2.33 33.60 12.07
C THR A 252 1.26 33.42 10.99
N VAL A 253 0.86 32.17 10.76
CA VAL A 253 -0.19 31.86 9.78
C VAL A 253 -1.53 32.40 10.25
N THR A 254 -2.25 33.07 9.34
CA THR A 254 -3.59 33.57 9.55
C THR A 254 -4.57 32.91 8.59
N ALA A 255 -5.85 32.88 8.94
CA ALA A 255 -6.93 32.39 8.08
C ALA A 255 -6.96 33.12 6.72
N SER A 256 -6.62 34.42 6.70
CA SER A 256 -6.50 35.22 5.47
C SER A 256 -5.42 34.72 4.53
N LEU A 257 -4.24 34.33 5.04
CA LEU A 257 -3.14 33.79 4.23
C LEU A 257 -3.54 32.46 3.59
N ILE A 258 -4.24 31.59 4.32
CA ILE A 258 -4.75 30.32 3.79
C ILE A 258 -5.82 30.56 2.71
N ALA A 259 -6.72 31.54 2.90
CA ALA A 259 -7.68 31.93 1.89
C ALA A 259 -7.00 32.47 0.62
N GLN A 260 -5.89 33.21 0.74
CA GLN A 260 -5.08 33.68 -0.38
C GLN A 260 -4.40 32.52 -1.10
N ALA A 261 -3.79 31.58 -0.37
CA ALA A 261 -3.18 30.39 -0.92
C ALA A 261 -4.21 29.54 -1.70
N ARG A 262 -5.42 29.39 -1.15
CA ARG A 262 -6.53 28.71 -1.83
C ARG A 262 -6.93 29.41 -3.12
N ARG A 263 -6.95 30.73 -3.15
CA ARG A 263 -7.26 31.52 -4.34
C ARG A 263 -6.28 31.24 -5.49
N LEU A 264 -4.98 31.04 -5.17
CA LEU A 264 -3.95 30.72 -6.17
C LEU A 264 -4.19 29.36 -6.85
N LEU A 265 -4.85 28.42 -6.19
CA LEU A 265 -5.21 27.14 -6.80
C LEU A 265 -6.27 27.26 -7.90
N GLY A 266 -6.99 28.39 -7.98
CA GLY A 266 -8.05 28.59 -8.98
C GLY A 266 -9.13 27.52 -8.95
N VAL A 267 -9.31 26.82 -10.08
CA VAL A 267 -10.33 25.75 -10.22
C VAL A 267 -10.09 24.60 -9.24
N TYR A 268 -8.83 24.30 -8.92
CA TYR A 268 -8.46 23.22 -7.97
C TYR A 268 -8.74 23.57 -6.50
N GLY A 269 -8.98 24.84 -6.20
CA GLY A 269 -9.37 25.33 -4.87
C GLY A 269 -10.87 25.31 -4.60
N ILE A 270 -11.72 24.93 -5.54
CA ILE A 270 -13.17 25.00 -5.40
C ILE A 270 -13.68 23.95 -4.42
N ASN A 271 -13.26 22.69 -4.59
CA ASN A 271 -13.75 21.57 -3.79
C ASN A 271 -12.91 21.40 -2.53
N LEU A 272 -13.48 21.71 -1.37
CA LEU A 272 -12.78 21.66 -0.07
C LEU A 272 -12.45 20.24 0.38
N SER A 273 -13.23 19.26 -0.01
CA SER A 273 -13.00 17.85 0.39
C SER A 273 -11.72 17.27 -0.22
N ASP A 274 -11.29 17.83 -1.36
CA ASP A 274 -10.11 17.38 -2.08
C ASP A 274 -8.85 18.12 -1.64
N LEU A 275 -9.00 19.16 -0.81
CA LEU A 275 -7.89 19.95 -0.28
C LEU A 275 -7.38 19.38 1.04
N ALA A 276 -6.08 19.54 1.28
CA ALA A 276 -5.43 19.28 2.56
C ALA A 276 -4.37 20.37 2.82
N ILE A 277 -4.19 20.70 4.08
CA ILE A 277 -3.13 21.59 4.54
C ILE A 277 -2.02 20.70 5.10
N VAL A 278 -0.80 20.86 4.60
CA VAL A 278 0.39 20.18 5.13
C VAL A 278 1.26 21.22 5.79
N ALA A 279 1.51 21.04 7.08
CA ALA A 279 2.21 22.03 7.90
C ALA A 279 3.21 21.36 8.85
N PRO A 280 4.31 22.05 9.23
CA PRO A 280 5.20 21.57 10.28
C PRO A 280 4.50 21.65 11.65
N VAL A 281 5.03 20.90 12.61
CA VAL A 281 4.45 20.77 13.95
C VAL A 281 4.20 22.13 14.61
N ASN A 282 5.18 23.01 14.58
CA ASN A 282 5.09 24.33 15.23
C ASN A 282 3.94 25.17 14.67
N VAL A 283 3.82 25.23 13.34
CA VAL A 283 2.77 26.00 12.68
C VAL A 283 1.40 25.34 12.82
N ALA A 284 1.34 24.01 12.88
CA ALA A 284 0.09 23.31 13.14
C ALA A 284 -0.51 23.70 14.50
N TYR A 285 0.32 23.87 15.54
CA TYR A 285 -0.13 24.37 16.84
C TYR A 285 -0.58 25.82 16.78
N GLN A 286 0.14 26.70 16.05
CA GLN A 286 -0.32 28.08 15.80
C GLN A 286 -1.71 28.09 15.12
N MET A 287 -1.95 27.18 14.16
CA MET A 287 -3.25 27.06 13.50
C MET A 287 -4.37 26.62 14.46
N LEU A 288 -4.07 25.82 15.49
CA LEU A 288 -5.05 25.40 16.47
C LEU A 288 -5.56 26.57 17.33
N GLU A 289 -4.78 27.62 17.48
CA GLU A 289 -5.17 28.86 18.19
C GLU A 289 -6.13 29.72 17.37
N LEU A 290 -6.22 29.49 16.04
CA LEU A 290 -7.12 30.25 15.19
C LEU A 290 -8.59 29.95 15.53
N PRO A 291 -9.45 30.99 15.63
CA PRO A 291 -10.86 30.81 15.95
C PRO A 291 -11.66 30.02 14.91
N GLU A 292 -11.13 29.93 13.70
CA GLU A 292 -11.74 29.23 12.56
C GLU A 292 -11.46 27.72 12.55
N VAL A 293 -10.54 27.22 13.38
CA VAL A 293 -10.24 25.79 13.45
C VAL A 293 -11.33 25.04 14.19
N LEU A 294 -11.84 23.99 13.56
CA LEU A 294 -12.86 23.12 14.14
C LEU A 294 -12.19 22.12 15.10
N THR A 295 -12.29 22.40 16.39
CA THR A 295 -11.80 21.52 17.45
C THR A 295 -12.98 20.79 18.14
N ILE A 296 -12.67 19.69 18.84
CA ILE A 296 -13.67 18.92 19.60
C ILE A 296 -14.40 19.81 20.61
N ASP A 297 -13.71 20.71 21.28
CA ASP A 297 -14.27 21.61 22.27
C ASP A 297 -15.31 22.56 21.69
N LYS A 298 -15.15 22.98 20.43
CA LYS A 298 -16.08 23.90 19.78
C LYS A 298 -17.24 23.22 19.05
N TYR A 299 -17.05 22.01 18.52
CA TYR A 299 -17.97 21.35 17.62
C TYR A 299 -18.39 19.93 18.06
N GLY A 300 -17.91 19.44 19.20
CA GLY A 300 -18.28 18.15 19.78
C GLY A 300 -17.91 16.96 18.88
N ALA A 301 -18.75 15.91 18.87
CA ALA A 301 -18.50 14.67 18.15
C ALA A 301 -18.41 14.79 16.60
N LYS A 302 -18.70 15.96 16.04
CA LYS A 302 -18.53 16.25 14.61
C LYS A 302 -17.11 16.70 14.24
N ALA A 303 -16.28 17.02 15.24
CA ALA A 303 -14.86 17.26 15.02
C ALA A 303 -14.19 15.90 14.77
N THR A 304 -13.75 15.66 13.56
CA THR A 304 -13.12 14.41 13.20
C THR A 304 -11.61 14.58 13.35
N ILE A 305 -11.03 14.02 14.41
CA ILE A 305 -9.58 13.80 14.50
C ILE A 305 -9.33 12.46 13.81
N ILE A 306 -8.88 12.50 12.57
CA ILE A 306 -8.42 11.32 11.84
C ILE A 306 -6.93 11.14 12.17
N THR A 307 -6.44 9.91 12.11
CA THR A 307 -5.03 9.59 12.35
C THR A 307 -4.12 10.51 11.52
N GLY A 308 -3.33 11.35 12.18
CA GLY A 308 -2.48 12.36 11.55
C GLY A 308 -3.13 13.74 11.30
N GLU A 309 -4.44 13.89 11.50
CA GLU A 309 -5.12 15.17 11.47
C GLU A 309 -5.22 15.76 12.88
N ILE A 310 -4.72 16.98 13.09
CA ILE A 310 -4.86 17.69 14.36
C ILE A 310 -6.20 18.44 14.42
N GLY A 311 -6.73 18.86 13.27
CA GLY A 311 -7.99 19.61 13.18
C GLY A 311 -8.37 19.91 11.74
N LYS A 312 -9.43 20.69 11.55
CA LYS A 312 -9.89 21.15 10.23
C LYS A 312 -9.99 22.66 10.22
N LEU A 313 -9.37 23.27 9.20
CA LEU A 313 -9.50 24.69 8.93
C LEU A 313 -10.29 24.90 7.65
N PHE A 314 -11.43 25.62 7.73
CA PHE A 314 -12.40 25.77 6.62
C PHE A 314 -12.89 24.42 6.04
N GLY A 315 -12.91 23.36 6.83
CA GLY A 315 -13.27 22.02 6.37
C GLY A 315 -12.14 21.24 5.67
N MET A 316 -10.94 21.80 5.56
CA MET A 316 -9.74 21.14 5.06
C MET A 316 -8.98 20.50 6.21
N PRO A 317 -8.58 19.22 6.10
CA PRO A 317 -7.77 18.56 7.13
C PRO A 317 -6.37 19.18 7.20
N ILE A 318 -5.84 19.28 8.43
CA ILE A 318 -4.47 19.69 8.71
C ILE A 318 -3.65 18.43 8.96
N VAL A 319 -2.71 18.16 8.07
CA VAL A 319 -1.76 17.04 8.19
C VAL A 319 -0.42 17.59 8.64
N VAL A 320 0.07 17.06 9.75
CA VAL A 320 1.32 17.49 10.35
C VAL A 320 2.45 16.64 9.83
N THR A 321 3.53 17.31 9.41
CA THR A 321 4.76 16.66 8.94
C THR A 321 5.98 17.28 9.63
N GLU A 322 7.03 16.49 9.83
CA GLU A 322 8.33 16.95 10.31
C GLU A 322 9.29 17.31 9.15
N TYR A 323 8.88 17.04 7.89
CA TYR A 323 9.74 17.21 6.71
C TYR A 323 9.69 18.59 6.07
N ILE A 324 8.92 19.52 6.62
CA ILE A 324 9.04 20.94 6.30
C ILE A 324 9.98 21.55 7.35
N PRO A 325 11.20 21.93 6.98
CA PRO A 325 12.17 22.43 7.95
C PRO A 325 11.80 23.84 8.43
N ASP A 326 12.36 24.22 9.54
CA ASP A 326 12.22 25.55 10.17
C ASP A 326 13.40 26.49 9.90
N ASN A 327 14.32 26.08 9.03
CA ASN A 327 15.48 26.82 8.58
C ASN A 327 15.36 27.30 7.12
N LEU A 328 14.15 27.68 6.71
CA LEU A 328 13.93 28.25 5.38
C LEU A 328 14.23 29.77 5.37
N ASP A 329 14.58 30.26 4.21
CA ASP A 329 14.64 31.72 3.93
C ASP A 329 13.23 32.28 3.62
N ALA A 330 13.13 33.57 3.38
CA ALA A 330 11.88 34.23 2.99
C ALA A 330 11.30 33.72 1.66
N ASN A 331 12.08 33.03 0.84
CA ASN A 331 11.63 32.44 -0.42
C ASN A 331 11.19 30.97 -0.28
N GLY A 332 11.41 30.37 0.88
CA GLY A 332 11.15 28.96 1.14
C GLY A 332 12.26 28.06 0.59
N ASP A 333 13.48 28.56 0.45
CA ASP A 333 14.67 27.77 0.19
C ASP A 333 15.37 27.44 1.51
N VAL A 334 16.05 26.30 1.59
CA VAL A 334 16.80 25.92 2.79
C VAL A 334 18.01 26.84 2.92
N ASP A 335 18.12 27.50 4.06
CA ASP A 335 19.28 28.34 4.43
C ASP A 335 19.80 27.85 5.79
N GLU A 336 20.87 27.09 5.77
CA GLU A 336 21.47 26.54 6.99
C GLU A 336 22.16 27.61 7.87
N THR A 337 22.39 28.81 7.34
CA THR A 337 23.14 29.86 8.03
C THR A 337 22.22 30.87 8.70
N ASN A 338 21.18 31.31 8.00
CA ASN A 338 20.31 32.41 8.46
C ASN A 338 18.82 32.05 8.38
N GLY A 339 18.48 30.81 8.00
CA GLY A 339 17.10 30.37 7.93
C GLY A 339 16.47 30.29 9.32
N ASP A 340 15.34 30.96 9.50
CA ASP A 340 14.53 30.96 10.73
C ASP A 340 13.04 30.93 10.42
N LYS A 341 12.70 30.60 9.18
CA LYS A 341 11.32 30.54 8.67
C LYS A 341 10.94 29.15 8.27
N THR A 342 9.66 28.94 8.11
CA THR A 342 9.08 27.71 7.62
C THR A 342 8.01 27.97 6.55
N ALA A 343 7.38 26.93 6.06
CA ALA A 343 6.37 27.02 5.02
C ALA A 343 5.14 26.15 5.34
N VAL A 344 4.01 26.50 4.72
CA VAL A 344 2.78 25.71 4.77
C VAL A 344 2.32 25.42 3.36
N LEU A 345 1.97 24.20 3.08
CA LEU A 345 1.49 23.76 1.78
C LEU A 345 -0.02 23.55 1.81
N LEU A 346 -0.71 24.03 0.79
CA LEU A 346 -2.11 23.73 0.52
C LEU A 346 -2.18 22.93 -0.77
N VAL A 347 -2.59 21.67 -0.68
CA VAL A 347 -2.53 20.70 -1.78
C VAL A 347 -3.89 20.15 -2.12
N ASN A 348 -4.18 19.98 -3.42
CA ASN A 348 -5.33 19.22 -3.88
C ASN A 348 -4.92 17.76 -4.11
N LYS A 349 -5.43 16.89 -3.23
CA LYS A 349 -5.10 15.45 -3.17
C LYS A 349 -5.42 14.68 -4.45
N ALA A 350 -6.48 15.07 -5.15
CA ALA A 350 -6.99 14.34 -6.30
C ALA A 350 -6.12 14.48 -7.57
N TYR A 351 -5.22 15.46 -7.59
CA TYR A 351 -4.42 15.78 -8.77
C TYR A 351 -2.93 15.50 -8.61
N PHE A 352 -2.57 14.70 -7.62
CA PHE A 352 -1.24 14.13 -7.47
C PHE A 352 -1.33 12.62 -7.42
N GLY A 353 -0.27 11.97 -7.87
CA GLY A 353 -0.19 10.51 -7.86
C GLY A 353 1.21 10.02 -7.49
N VAL A 354 1.22 8.97 -6.71
CA VAL A 354 2.40 8.22 -6.35
C VAL A 354 2.39 6.93 -7.15
N ALA A 355 3.45 6.66 -7.89
CA ALA A 355 3.65 5.40 -8.59
C ALA A 355 4.63 4.54 -7.80
N ASP A 356 4.21 3.35 -7.39
CA ASP A 356 4.98 2.40 -6.60
C ASP A 356 4.98 1.04 -7.31
N ARG A 357 6.11 0.33 -7.29
CA ARG A 357 6.15 -1.06 -7.76
C ARG A 357 5.55 -2.06 -6.78
N GLY A 358 5.27 -1.61 -5.55
CA GLY A 358 4.62 -2.43 -4.52
C GLY A 358 5.51 -3.50 -3.90
N ASN A 359 6.79 -3.55 -4.26
CA ASN A 359 7.75 -4.50 -3.71
C ASN A 359 8.81 -3.76 -2.91
N ILE A 360 8.73 -3.88 -1.58
CA ILE A 360 9.86 -3.55 -0.71
C ILE A 360 10.74 -4.78 -0.69
N GLY A 361 11.91 -4.68 -1.34
CA GLY A 361 12.89 -5.75 -1.31
C GLY A 361 13.78 -5.61 -0.09
N ILE A 362 14.04 -6.73 0.59
CA ILE A 362 15.09 -6.81 1.60
C ILE A 362 16.10 -7.85 1.12
N GLU A 363 17.33 -7.41 0.94
CA GLU A 363 18.47 -8.24 0.57
C GLU A 363 19.43 -8.29 1.74
N THR A 364 20.06 -9.44 1.95
CA THR A 364 21.06 -9.64 2.99
C THR A 364 22.37 -10.10 2.38
N GLU A 365 23.49 -9.50 2.81
CA GLU A 365 24.83 -9.87 2.39
C GLU A 365 25.71 -10.05 3.64
N ARG A 366 26.39 -11.20 3.74
CA ARG A 366 27.35 -11.42 4.80
C ARG A 366 28.77 -11.05 4.35
N LYS A 367 29.40 -10.11 5.07
CA LYS A 367 30.81 -9.77 4.91
C LYS A 367 31.66 -10.53 5.93
N ALA A 368 32.29 -11.63 5.49
CA ALA A 368 33.11 -12.46 6.35
C ALA A 368 34.36 -11.74 6.91
N VAL A 369 34.92 -10.79 6.13
CA VAL A 369 36.11 -10.02 6.51
C VAL A 369 35.88 -9.13 7.72
N SER A 370 34.69 -8.52 7.81
CA SER A 370 34.31 -7.61 8.91
C SER A 370 33.41 -8.29 9.96
N SER A 371 33.10 -9.56 9.80
CA SER A 371 32.15 -10.29 10.65
C SER A 371 30.84 -9.51 10.83
N THR A 372 30.30 -8.98 9.72
CA THR A 372 29.07 -8.19 9.72
C THR A 372 28.09 -8.72 8.68
N THR A 373 26.80 -8.68 9.03
CA THR A 373 25.71 -8.92 8.09
C THR A 373 25.11 -7.59 7.68
N LEU A 374 25.02 -7.33 6.37
CA LEU A 374 24.43 -6.15 5.79
C LEU A 374 22.97 -6.44 5.41
N TYR A 375 22.07 -5.58 5.83
CA TYR A 375 20.67 -5.60 5.46
C TYR A 375 20.38 -4.41 4.55
N VAL A 376 19.92 -4.67 3.35
CA VAL A 376 19.60 -3.65 2.35
C VAL A 376 18.10 -3.67 2.11
N GLY A 377 17.42 -2.61 2.53
CA GLY A 377 16.02 -2.36 2.15
C GLY A 377 15.97 -1.47 0.91
N TYR A 378 15.04 -1.71 -0.02
CA TYR A 378 14.82 -0.81 -1.15
C TYR A 378 13.35 -0.69 -1.52
N ARG A 379 13.00 0.51 -2.06
CA ARG A 379 11.67 0.85 -2.56
C ARG A 379 11.80 1.64 -3.85
N ASP A 380 11.01 1.28 -4.87
CA ASP A 380 10.96 1.98 -6.15
C ASP A 380 9.70 2.85 -6.22
N ILE A 381 9.87 4.17 -6.25
CA ILE A 381 8.76 5.14 -6.17
C ILE A 381 8.98 6.32 -7.12
N ASP A 382 7.89 6.92 -7.62
CA ASP A 382 7.87 8.21 -8.31
C ASP A 382 6.63 9.01 -7.90
N PHE A 383 6.74 10.32 -7.93
CA PHE A 383 5.66 11.24 -7.58
C PHE A 383 5.49 12.31 -8.64
N LYS A 384 4.26 12.48 -9.13
CA LYS A 384 3.97 13.50 -10.16
C LYS A 384 2.60 14.12 -10.01
N LYS A 385 2.51 15.38 -10.47
CA LYS A 385 1.23 16.01 -10.66
C LYS A 385 0.51 15.38 -11.85
N LEU A 386 -0.77 15.08 -11.69
CA LEU A 386 -1.65 14.51 -12.73
C LEU A 386 -2.26 15.61 -13.63
N SER A 387 -2.21 16.86 -13.18
CA SER A 387 -2.66 18.01 -13.96
C SER A 387 -1.57 18.49 -14.90
N VAL A 388 -1.94 18.70 -16.16
CA VAL A 388 -1.04 19.21 -17.22
C VAL A 388 -1.10 20.72 -17.32
N THR A 389 -2.26 21.32 -17.12
CA THR A 389 -2.51 22.75 -17.42
C THR A 389 -2.10 23.70 -16.30
N SER A 390 -2.27 23.32 -15.05
CA SER A 390 -1.91 24.15 -13.90
C SER A 390 -1.45 23.30 -12.73
N THR A 391 -0.92 23.92 -11.70
CA THR A 391 -0.34 23.21 -10.53
C THR A 391 -1.34 23.25 -9.39
N PRO A 392 -1.78 22.07 -8.89
CA PRO A 392 -2.81 21.96 -7.86
C PRO A 392 -2.23 22.02 -6.43
N VAL A 393 -1.17 22.79 -6.24
CA VAL A 393 -0.56 23.07 -4.95
C VAL A 393 -0.15 24.52 -4.86
N SER A 394 -0.29 25.13 -3.68
CA SER A 394 0.20 26.44 -3.33
C SER A 394 0.98 26.39 -2.02
N VAL A 395 1.86 27.36 -1.81
CA VAL A 395 2.71 27.44 -0.62
C VAL A 395 2.59 28.81 0.03
N ILE A 396 2.52 28.84 1.34
CA ILE A 396 2.73 30.02 2.17
C ILE A 396 4.16 29.94 2.69
N VAL A 397 5.01 30.87 2.30
CA VAL A 397 6.42 30.92 2.71
C VAL A 397 6.64 32.06 3.71
N ASN A 398 7.86 32.15 4.26
CA ASN A 398 8.25 33.19 5.21
C ASN A 398 7.31 33.20 6.45
N VAL A 399 6.96 32.03 6.92
CA VAL A 399 6.14 31.85 8.12
C VAL A 399 7.07 31.81 9.33
N ALA A 400 6.71 32.51 10.41
CA ALA A 400 7.44 32.40 11.67
C ALA A 400 7.38 30.98 12.21
N SER A 401 8.52 30.40 12.55
CA SER A 401 8.61 29.03 13.10
C SER A 401 8.37 28.99 14.61
N ASN A 402 8.30 30.13 15.30
CA ASN A 402 8.12 30.27 16.76
C ASN A 402 6.66 30.31 17.16
#